data_af0b5e21384f163bbc7633ca3760452a
#
_entry.id   af0b5e21384f163bbc7633ca3760452a
#
_cell.length_a   1.000
_cell.length_b   1.000
_cell.length_c   1.000
_cell.angle_alpha   90.00
_cell.angle_beta   90.00
_cell.angle_gamma   90.00
#
_symmetry.space_group_name_H-M   'P 1'
#
loop_
_entity.id
_entity.type
_entity.pdbx_description
1 polymer ?
#
loop_
_entity_poly.entity_id
_entity_poly.type
_entity_poly.pdbx_seq_one_letter_code
_entity_poly.pdbx_strand_id
1 'polypeptide(L)'
;MYKITWDRESGGVILHSRIVEGTLGISPRPVFYEELDLLRLNELGWEYPHSEYPLLWAVNKQYWYRGELVFEAKGANIYDDATVVFQPGKEHLSLIPVDVPLMLQRTKEYMFLLESEAIEFIHETYEQYVNVKRCYSDFEVRQSLQIAFAV
;
A
#
# COMPACT_ATOMS: atom_id res chain seq x y z
N MET A 1 -14.31 4.32 7.65
CA MET A 1 -13.40 3.27 7.09
C MET A 1 -13.09 3.62 5.65
N TYR A 2 -11.83 3.76 5.33
CA TYR A 2 -11.39 4.13 3.98
C TYR A 2 -11.42 2.94 3.05
N LYS A 3 -11.72 3.19 1.80
CA LYS A 3 -11.78 2.19 0.72
C LYS A 3 -10.73 2.50 -0.33
N ILE A 4 -10.22 1.48 -0.96
CA ILE A 4 -9.10 1.55 -1.90
C ILE A 4 -9.59 1.12 -3.29
N THR A 5 -9.22 1.88 -4.31
CA THR A 5 -9.43 1.52 -5.72
C THR A 5 -8.13 1.64 -6.51
N TRP A 6 -8.04 0.93 -7.64
CA TRP A 6 -6.93 1.10 -8.56
C TRP A 6 -6.96 2.48 -9.23
N ASP A 7 -5.79 3.06 -9.43
CA ASP A 7 -5.59 4.25 -10.25
C ASP A 7 -4.71 3.91 -11.45
N ARG A 8 -5.31 3.81 -12.61
CA ARG A 8 -4.59 3.46 -13.84
C ARG A 8 -3.64 4.55 -14.31
N GLU A 9 -3.92 5.81 -13.99
CA GLU A 9 -3.10 6.94 -14.42
C GLU A 9 -1.74 6.97 -13.71
N SER A 10 -1.73 6.87 -12.39
CA SER A 10 -0.50 6.79 -11.62
C SER A 10 0.10 5.37 -11.58
N GLY A 11 -0.70 4.37 -11.86
CA GLY A 11 -0.35 2.96 -11.63
C GLY A 11 -0.44 2.52 -10.18
N GLY A 12 -0.96 3.36 -9.31
CA GLY A 12 -1.08 3.12 -7.88
C GLY A 12 -2.51 2.87 -7.42
N VAL A 13 -2.82 3.32 -6.22
CA VAL A 13 -4.13 3.20 -5.58
C VAL A 13 -4.63 4.56 -5.10
N ILE A 14 -5.95 4.72 -5.06
CA ILE A 14 -6.60 5.92 -4.51
C ILE A 14 -7.45 5.51 -3.31
N LEU A 15 -7.41 6.33 -2.27
CA LEU A 15 -8.24 6.20 -1.09
C LEU A 15 -9.58 6.94 -1.27
N HIS A 16 -10.65 6.34 -0.81
CA HIS A 16 -11.99 6.94 -0.79
C HIS A 16 -12.62 6.80 0.59
N SER A 17 -13.44 7.78 0.97
CA SER A 17 -14.20 7.75 2.22
C SER A 17 -15.46 6.87 2.13
N ARG A 18 -15.86 6.46 0.94
CA ARG A 18 -17.07 5.67 0.67
C ARG A 18 -16.79 4.55 -0.32
N ILE A 19 -17.68 3.56 -0.34
CA ILE A 19 -17.64 2.51 -1.35
C ILE A 19 -18.01 3.10 -2.71
N VAL A 20 -17.13 2.87 -3.69
CA VAL A 20 -17.34 3.23 -5.10
C VAL A 20 -17.14 1.98 -5.95
N GLU A 21 -17.52 2.04 -7.21
CA GLU A 21 -17.27 0.94 -8.14
C GLU A 21 -15.77 0.62 -8.21
N GLY A 22 -15.45 -0.67 -8.18
CA GLY A 22 -14.05 -1.12 -8.18
C GLY A 22 -13.34 -1.09 -6.83
N THR A 23 -14.08 -0.90 -5.72
CA THR A 23 -13.49 -0.96 -4.37
C THR A 23 -12.89 -2.34 -4.10
N LEU A 24 -11.63 -2.32 -3.65
CA LEU A 24 -10.89 -3.53 -3.27
C LEU A 24 -11.31 -4.01 -1.87
N GLY A 25 -11.49 -5.31 -1.72
CA GLY A 25 -11.81 -5.94 -0.44
C GLY A 25 -10.61 -6.09 0.50
N ILE A 26 -9.40 -6.11 -0.07
CA ILE A 26 -8.14 -6.28 0.65
C ILE A 26 -7.18 -5.21 0.18
N SER A 27 -6.41 -4.64 1.11
CA SER A 27 -5.36 -3.67 0.76
C SER A 27 -4.23 -4.35 -0.03
N PRO A 28 -3.91 -3.87 -1.22
CA PRO A 28 -2.77 -4.37 -1.97
C PRO A 28 -1.45 -3.91 -1.32
N ARG A 29 -0.41 -4.74 -1.44
CA ARG A 29 0.94 -4.35 -1.05
C ARG A 29 1.76 -3.97 -2.27
N PRO A 30 2.68 -3.00 -2.15
CA PRO A 30 3.56 -2.64 -3.25
C PRO A 30 4.59 -3.77 -3.54
N VAL A 31 4.93 -3.93 -4.81
CA VAL A 31 5.92 -4.89 -5.29
C VAL A 31 7.03 -4.14 -6.01
N PHE A 32 8.26 -4.36 -5.57
CA PHE A 32 9.47 -3.74 -6.10
C PHE A 32 10.23 -4.71 -7.01
N TYR A 33 11.22 -4.20 -7.73
CA TYR A 33 12.00 -4.99 -8.69
C TYR A 33 12.71 -6.19 -8.05
N GLU A 34 13.11 -6.09 -6.78
CA GLU A 34 13.78 -7.18 -6.07
C GLU A 34 12.92 -8.44 -6.00
N GLU A 35 11.61 -8.28 -5.77
CA GLU A 35 10.68 -9.41 -5.76
C GLU A 35 10.49 -9.99 -7.16
N LEU A 36 10.45 -9.14 -8.19
CA LEU A 36 10.38 -9.59 -9.59
C LEU A 36 11.64 -10.35 -10.01
N ASP A 37 12.80 -9.92 -9.55
CA ASP A 37 14.07 -10.62 -9.78
C ASP A 37 14.08 -11.99 -9.09
N LEU A 38 13.57 -12.09 -7.87
CA LEU A 38 13.41 -13.36 -7.15
C LEU A 38 12.47 -14.33 -7.89
N LEU A 39 11.41 -13.81 -8.51
CA LEU A 39 10.49 -14.58 -9.33
C LEU A 39 11.02 -14.85 -10.75
N ARG A 40 12.20 -14.33 -11.09
CA ARG A 40 12.87 -14.47 -12.38
C ARG A 40 12.04 -13.99 -13.58
N LEU A 41 11.27 -12.93 -13.40
CA LEU A 41 10.42 -12.39 -14.45
C LEU A 41 11.20 -11.79 -15.62
N ASN A 42 12.41 -11.29 -15.38
CA ASN A 42 13.34 -10.87 -16.42
C ASN A 42 13.74 -12.01 -17.36
N GLU A 43 13.94 -13.22 -16.81
CA GLU A 43 14.25 -14.43 -17.59
C GLU A 43 13.02 -14.93 -18.36
N LEU A 44 11.81 -14.64 -17.88
CA LEU A 44 10.55 -15.03 -18.49
C LEU A 44 10.05 -14.05 -19.57
N GLY A 45 10.78 -12.95 -19.82
CA GLY A 45 10.49 -12.02 -20.90
C GLY A 45 9.91 -10.68 -20.49
N TRP A 46 9.88 -10.38 -19.21
CA TRP A 46 9.47 -9.07 -18.72
C TRP A 46 10.65 -8.09 -18.65
N GLU A 47 10.37 -6.84 -18.98
CA GLU A 47 11.33 -5.73 -18.87
C GLU A 47 10.85 -4.75 -17.81
N TYR A 48 11.72 -4.38 -16.88
CA TYR A 48 11.42 -3.42 -15.83
C TYR A 48 12.68 -2.71 -15.32
N PRO A 49 12.57 -1.44 -14.91
CA PRO A 49 13.68 -0.71 -14.34
C PRO A 49 13.92 -1.11 -12.89
N HIS A 50 15.17 -0.99 -12.43
CA HIS A 50 15.52 -1.06 -11.02
C HIS A 50 15.24 0.29 -10.34
N SER A 51 13.96 0.57 -10.11
CA SER A 51 13.47 1.81 -9.53
C SER A 51 13.26 1.69 -8.01
N GLU A 52 13.41 2.79 -7.30
CA GLU A 52 13.03 2.90 -5.89
C GLU A 52 11.52 2.89 -5.67
N TYR A 53 10.74 3.12 -6.72
CA TYR A 53 9.27 3.08 -6.70
C TYR A 53 8.74 1.69 -7.03
N PRO A 54 7.56 1.33 -6.51
CA PRO A 54 6.96 0.04 -6.83
C PRO A 54 6.61 -0.08 -8.31
N LEU A 55 6.61 -1.31 -8.82
CA LEU A 55 6.28 -1.63 -10.21
C LEU A 55 4.89 -2.24 -10.33
N LEU A 56 4.52 -3.06 -9.36
CA LEU A 56 3.26 -3.80 -9.31
C LEU A 56 2.63 -3.69 -7.93
N TRP A 57 1.44 -4.25 -7.84
CA TRP A 57 0.73 -4.45 -6.58
C TRP A 57 0.34 -5.91 -6.42
N ALA A 58 0.44 -6.44 -5.21
CA ALA A 58 0.04 -7.79 -4.90
C ALA A 58 -1.15 -7.82 -3.93
N VAL A 59 -2.12 -8.65 -4.25
CA VAL A 59 -3.23 -9.03 -3.37
C VAL A 59 -3.16 -10.54 -3.19
N ASN A 60 -2.74 -11.00 -2.02
CA ASN A 60 -2.40 -12.40 -1.76
C ASN A 60 -1.30 -12.88 -2.73
N LYS A 61 -1.58 -13.88 -3.54
CA LYS A 61 -0.67 -14.42 -4.56
C LYS A 61 -0.93 -13.90 -5.97
N GLN A 62 -1.84 -12.93 -6.11
CA GLN A 62 -2.19 -12.29 -7.37
C GLN A 62 -1.41 -10.98 -7.53
N TYR A 63 -0.85 -10.76 -8.71
CA TYR A 63 -0.07 -9.57 -9.05
C TYR A 63 -0.80 -8.74 -10.10
N TRP A 64 -0.89 -7.45 -9.82
CA TRP A 64 -1.70 -6.49 -10.57
C TRP A 64 -0.82 -5.36 -11.11
N TYR A 65 -1.02 -5.03 -12.36
CA TYR A 65 -0.36 -3.92 -13.04
C TYR A 65 -1.40 -2.97 -13.61
N ARG A 66 -1.39 -1.73 -13.12
CA ARG A 66 -2.33 -0.67 -13.54
C ARG A 66 -3.81 -1.10 -13.53
N GLY A 67 -4.20 -1.81 -12.50
CA GLY A 67 -5.56 -2.26 -12.31
C GLY A 67 -5.94 -3.55 -13.04
N GLU A 68 -4.99 -4.20 -13.69
CA GLU A 68 -5.20 -5.49 -14.37
C GLU A 68 -4.39 -6.61 -13.72
N LEU A 69 -5.02 -7.76 -13.54
CA LEU A 69 -4.35 -8.97 -13.09
C LEU A 69 -3.37 -9.45 -14.18
N VAL A 70 -2.10 -9.59 -13.83
CA VAL A 70 -1.06 -9.97 -14.80
C VAL A 70 -0.51 -11.36 -14.59
N PHE A 71 -0.36 -11.80 -13.36
CA PHE A 71 0.02 -13.18 -13.06
C PHE A 71 -0.36 -13.57 -11.62
N GLU A 72 -0.29 -14.88 -11.36
CA GLU A 72 -0.39 -15.46 -10.03
C GLU A 72 0.88 -16.23 -9.71
N ALA A 73 1.36 -16.14 -8.46
CA ALA A 73 2.45 -16.96 -7.95
C ALA A 73 1.86 -18.21 -7.27
N LYS A 74 2.31 -19.39 -7.68
CA LYS A 74 1.92 -20.68 -7.09
C LYS A 74 3.13 -21.35 -6.44
N GLY A 75 2.90 -22.19 -5.46
CA GLY A 75 3.95 -22.86 -4.71
C GLY A 75 4.46 -21.99 -3.57
N ALA A 76 5.55 -21.30 -3.71
CA ALA A 76 6.16 -20.36 -2.77
C ALA A 76 6.03 -20.74 -1.28
N ASN A 77 6.20 -22.01 -0.96
CA ASN A 77 6.27 -22.51 0.42
C ASN A 77 7.71 -22.94 0.74
N ILE A 78 7.95 -23.40 1.97
CA ILE A 78 9.29 -23.78 2.44
C ILE A 78 9.92 -24.90 1.58
N TYR A 79 9.11 -25.67 0.85
CA TYR A 79 9.54 -26.86 0.12
C TYR A 79 9.50 -26.72 -1.41
N ASP A 80 8.77 -25.71 -1.92
CA ASP A 80 8.54 -25.55 -3.36
C ASP A 80 8.95 -24.14 -3.81
N ASP A 81 9.64 -24.08 -4.95
CA ASP A 81 9.93 -22.81 -5.63
C ASP A 81 8.63 -22.18 -6.14
N ALA A 82 8.60 -20.86 -6.14
CA ALA A 82 7.47 -20.13 -6.70
C ALA A 82 7.37 -20.32 -8.21
N THR A 83 6.19 -20.70 -8.68
CA THR A 83 5.86 -20.80 -10.10
C THR A 83 4.96 -19.64 -10.51
N VAL A 84 5.34 -18.94 -11.58
CA VAL A 84 4.58 -17.82 -12.14
C VAL A 84 3.62 -18.34 -13.21
N VAL A 85 2.33 -18.03 -13.08
CA VAL A 85 1.30 -18.34 -14.06
C VAL A 85 0.74 -17.03 -14.62
N PHE A 86 1.11 -16.71 -15.86
CA PHE A 86 0.67 -15.47 -16.52
C PHE A 86 -0.79 -15.53 -16.96
N GLN A 87 -1.46 -14.38 -16.89
CA GLN A 87 -2.73 -14.20 -17.58
C GLN A 87 -2.52 -14.19 -19.11
N PRO A 88 -3.50 -14.62 -19.91
CA PRO A 88 -3.38 -14.59 -21.38
C PRO A 88 -3.00 -13.21 -21.90
N GLY A 89 -1.97 -13.17 -22.75
CA GLY A 89 -1.45 -11.92 -23.33
C GLY A 89 -0.52 -11.10 -22.43
N LYS A 90 -0.16 -11.60 -21.25
CA LYS A 90 0.69 -10.89 -20.27
C LYS A 90 2.10 -11.49 -20.12
N GLU A 91 2.51 -12.37 -21.02
CA GLU A 91 3.80 -13.07 -20.96
C GLU A 91 5.01 -12.15 -21.23
N HIS A 92 4.80 -11.05 -21.94
CA HIS A 92 5.83 -10.09 -22.29
C HIS A 92 5.33 -8.67 -21.98
N LEU A 93 5.74 -8.11 -20.86
CA LEU A 93 5.39 -6.75 -20.46
C LEU A 93 6.65 -5.92 -20.22
N SER A 94 6.56 -4.65 -20.59
CA SER A 94 7.51 -3.63 -20.21
C SER A 94 6.86 -2.74 -19.15
N LEU A 95 7.36 -2.77 -17.93
CA LEU A 95 6.75 -2.10 -16.79
C LEU A 95 7.27 -0.67 -16.64
N ILE A 96 6.35 0.21 -16.30
CA ILE A 96 6.63 1.59 -15.90
C ILE A 96 6.40 1.68 -14.39
N PRO A 97 7.33 2.25 -13.61
CA PRO A 97 7.13 2.43 -12.17
C PRO A 97 5.87 3.22 -11.84
N VAL A 98 5.29 2.94 -10.68
CA VAL A 98 4.19 3.73 -10.15
C VAL A 98 4.64 5.17 -9.97
N ASP A 99 3.85 6.12 -10.47
CA ASP A 99 4.05 7.55 -10.23
C ASP A 99 3.57 7.90 -8.81
N VAL A 100 4.43 7.70 -7.83
CA VAL A 100 4.12 7.93 -6.41
C VAL A 100 3.75 9.38 -6.12
N PRO A 101 4.46 10.41 -6.63
CA PRO A 101 4.02 11.80 -6.46
C PRO A 101 2.61 12.06 -6.96
N LEU A 102 2.24 11.55 -8.13
CA LEU A 102 0.88 11.69 -8.67
C LEU A 102 -0.14 10.94 -7.82
N MET A 103 0.16 9.72 -7.40
CA MET A 103 -0.70 8.92 -6.51
C MET A 103 -0.99 9.66 -5.20
N LEU A 104 0.04 10.22 -4.56
CA LEU A 104 -0.09 11.00 -3.33
C LEU A 104 -0.91 12.28 -3.53
N GLN A 105 -0.71 12.96 -4.65
CA GLN A 105 -1.49 14.15 -5.00
C GLN A 105 -2.98 13.83 -5.16
N ARG A 106 -3.29 12.72 -5.81
CA ARG A 106 -4.67 12.28 -6.05
C ARG A 106 -5.37 11.79 -4.78
N THR A 107 -4.63 11.37 -3.77
CA THR A 107 -5.16 10.93 -2.46
C THR A 107 -5.02 11.98 -1.36
N LYS A 108 -4.52 13.17 -1.67
CA LYS A 108 -4.17 14.21 -0.69
C LYS A 108 -5.32 14.59 0.25
N GLU A 109 -6.54 14.74 -0.28
CA GLU A 109 -7.70 15.11 0.53
C GLU A 109 -8.02 14.04 1.58
N TYR A 110 -7.97 12.78 1.19
CA TYR A 110 -8.24 11.64 2.09
C TYR A 110 -7.11 11.46 3.11
N MET A 111 -5.87 11.66 2.71
CA MET A 111 -4.72 11.64 3.62
C MET A 111 -4.84 12.74 4.68
N PHE A 112 -5.27 13.94 4.29
CA PHE A 112 -5.53 15.03 5.22
C PHE A 112 -6.64 14.69 6.22
N LEU A 113 -7.73 14.07 5.77
CA LEU A 113 -8.81 13.62 6.65
C LEU A 113 -8.34 12.55 7.63
N LEU A 114 -7.56 11.56 7.18
CA LEU A 114 -6.97 10.53 8.03
C LEU A 114 -6.07 11.12 9.12
N GLU A 115 -5.22 12.06 8.73
CA GLU A 115 -4.33 12.76 9.66
C GLU A 115 -5.13 13.55 10.70
N SER A 116 -6.16 14.28 10.28
CA SER A 116 -7.03 15.04 11.16
C SER A 116 -7.78 14.15 12.16
N GLU A 117 -8.33 13.02 11.72
CA GLU A 117 -8.98 12.04 12.59
C GLU A 117 -7.99 11.43 13.61
N ALA A 118 -6.77 11.14 13.19
CA ALA A 118 -5.74 10.61 14.09
C ALA A 118 -5.35 11.65 15.16
N ILE A 119 -5.20 12.90 14.79
CA ILE A 119 -4.91 14.00 15.72
C ILE A 119 -6.05 14.18 16.72
N GLU A 120 -7.30 14.20 16.25
CA GLU A 120 -8.49 14.32 17.11
C GLU A 120 -8.56 13.15 18.12
N PHE A 121 -8.37 11.94 17.66
CA PHE A 121 -8.33 10.76 18.54
C PHE A 121 -7.25 10.86 19.63
N ILE A 122 -6.06 11.35 19.29
CA ILE A 122 -4.97 11.56 20.26
C ILE A 122 -5.37 12.61 21.29
N HIS A 123 -5.97 13.73 20.86
CA HIS A 123 -6.44 14.79 21.78
C HIS A 123 -7.53 14.28 22.71
N GLU A 124 -8.55 13.62 22.22
CA GLU A 124 -9.62 13.04 23.02
C GLU A 124 -9.08 12.05 24.05
N THR A 125 -8.19 11.17 23.63
CA THR A 125 -7.55 10.19 24.50
C THR A 125 -6.74 10.89 25.60
N TYR A 126 -5.98 11.92 25.27
CA TYR A 126 -5.21 12.71 26.22
C TYR A 126 -6.11 13.36 27.27
N GLU A 127 -7.19 14.02 26.86
CA GLU A 127 -8.15 14.66 27.75
C GLU A 127 -8.80 13.65 28.71
N GLN A 128 -9.16 12.48 28.23
CA GLN A 128 -9.70 11.40 29.06
C GLN A 128 -8.71 10.96 30.14
N TYR A 129 -7.45 10.77 29.80
CA TYR A 129 -6.41 10.35 30.76
C TYR A 129 -6.07 11.45 31.77
N VAL A 130 -6.01 12.69 31.37
CA VAL A 130 -5.76 13.84 32.27
C VAL A 130 -6.90 14.01 33.27
N ASN A 131 -8.15 13.87 32.83
CA ASN A 131 -9.32 14.06 33.66
C ASN A 131 -9.55 12.92 34.66
N VAL A 132 -9.10 11.70 34.37
CA VAL A 132 -9.31 10.50 35.19
C VAL A 132 -8.24 10.35 36.28
N LYS A 133 -7.20 11.19 36.31
CA LYS A 133 -6.07 11.12 37.29
C LYS A 133 -5.49 9.70 37.41
N ARG A 134 -5.41 8.95 36.33
CA ARG A 134 -4.78 7.64 36.35
C ARG A 134 -3.26 7.76 36.34
N CYS A 135 -2.63 6.75 36.94
CA CYS A 135 -1.22 6.55 37.26
C CYS A 135 -0.17 6.66 36.13
N TYR A 136 -0.43 7.44 35.09
CA TYR A 136 0.58 7.79 34.10
C TYR A 136 1.18 9.14 34.50
N SER A 137 2.50 9.24 34.59
CA SER A 137 3.15 10.51 34.83
C SER A 137 2.86 11.43 33.64
N ASP A 138 2.60 12.70 33.90
CA ASP A 138 2.43 13.73 32.87
C ASP A 138 3.58 13.72 31.84
N PHE A 139 4.74 13.27 32.25
CA PHE A 139 5.92 13.12 31.41
C PHE A 139 5.76 12.04 30.34
N GLU A 140 5.24 10.85 30.68
CA GLU A 140 5.05 9.76 29.72
C GLU A 140 3.98 10.09 28.69
N VAL A 141 2.90 10.72 29.08
CA VAL A 141 1.84 11.18 28.20
C VAL A 141 2.36 12.26 27.24
N ARG A 142 3.11 13.26 27.74
CA ARG A 142 3.72 14.30 26.92
C ARG A 142 4.72 13.74 25.92
N GLN A 143 5.52 12.77 26.34
CA GLN A 143 6.49 12.14 25.46
C GLN A 143 5.80 11.35 24.32
N SER A 144 4.74 10.63 24.63
CA SER A 144 3.93 9.91 23.62
C SER A 144 3.29 10.87 22.62
N LEU A 145 2.76 12.02 23.08
CA LEU A 145 2.19 13.05 22.23
C LEU A 145 3.26 13.71 21.33
N GLN A 146 4.45 14.01 21.89
CA GLN A 146 5.55 14.56 21.08
C GLN A 146 5.98 13.63 19.96
N ILE A 147 6.04 12.33 20.19
CA ILE A 147 6.34 11.34 19.16
C ILE A 147 5.24 11.35 18.08
N ALA A 148 3.97 11.39 18.48
CA ALA A 148 2.84 11.43 17.55
C ALA A 148 2.79 12.71 16.69
N PHE A 149 3.18 13.86 17.24
CA PHE A 149 3.22 15.13 16.52
C PHE A 149 4.52 15.40 15.74
N ALA A 150 5.59 14.64 15.98
CA ALA A 150 6.86 14.77 15.29
C ALA A 150 6.92 13.99 13.96
N VAL A 151 5.91 13.19 13.67
CA VAL A 151 5.75 12.43 12.39
C VAL A 151 4.92 13.28 11.39
#